data_07d661f43d9badc4430c7408b9a42a70
#
_entry.id   07d661f43d9badc4430c7408b9a42a70
#
_cell.length_a   1.000
_cell.length_b   1.000
_cell.length_c   1.000
_cell.angle_alpha   90.00
_cell.angle_beta   90.00
_cell.angle_gamma   90.00
#
_symmetry.space_group_name_H-M   'P 1'
#
loop_
_entity.id
_entity.type
_entity.pdbx_description
1 polymer ?
#
loop_
_entity_poly.entity_id
_entity_poly.type
_entity_poly.pdbx_seq_one_letter_code
_entity_poly.pdbx_strand_id
1 'polypeptide(L)'
;MSIFFCTAIADPAASDVSIPSQSNWPKSIHRFTPESLWALDTAILTGRPLLIRGEPGIGKSQIARAAATVLNVPLLTHVVDERTERDDLLYHYDAVARLAQAQVSSLAAQSKPQKHDEQTEDQNEAEQQTQTEQQTQTEQNEVEPWREALQEQNFFRPGVLWWALDWKDALDQAQRFTKYCRPCTPPGEPTHLSEDSTSPCGPVVLIDEIDKADPAVPNGLLESLGSDGFRSSQLDRTVRVPEGGKRPLIILTTNEERELPAAFLRRCLVISVQFPDGIEAAKKFLINDRARVWYDQQQISDRICEKVAERVLQERESVIRQRTASVAKPGASEFLDLIHALVKWAANKSPDAREAVQEEALEIIWKFALQKSA
;
A
#
# COMPACT_ATOMS: atom_id res chain seq x y z
N MET A 1 -16.82 24.83 -1.44
CA MET A 1 -15.91 23.71 -1.25
C MET A 1 -15.21 23.48 -2.57
N SER A 2 -13.92 23.77 -2.67
CA SER A 2 -13.20 23.68 -3.95
C SER A 2 -12.98 22.19 -4.25
N ILE A 3 -13.34 21.77 -5.45
CA ILE A 3 -13.13 20.42 -5.97
C ILE A 3 -11.61 20.33 -6.23
N PHE A 4 -10.89 19.55 -5.43
CA PHE A 4 -9.44 19.65 -5.31
C PHE A 4 -8.70 19.24 -6.60
N PHE A 5 -9.02 18.06 -7.15
CA PHE A 5 -8.39 17.59 -8.36
C PHE A 5 -8.97 18.23 -9.62
N CYS A 6 -10.27 18.52 -9.65
CA CYS A 6 -10.91 19.12 -10.81
C CYS A 6 -10.53 20.58 -11.05
N THR A 7 -10.05 21.32 -10.04
CA THR A 7 -9.46 22.65 -10.26
C THR A 7 -8.13 22.59 -11.01
N ALA A 8 -7.42 21.48 -10.92
CA ALA A 8 -6.19 21.24 -11.68
C ALA A 8 -6.44 20.93 -13.18
N ILE A 9 -7.68 20.59 -13.57
CA ILE A 9 -8.04 20.26 -14.97
C ILE A 9 -8.10 21.52 -15.87
N ALA A 10 -8.20 22.71 -15.29
CA ALA A 10 -8.23 23.95 -16.09
C ALA A 10 -6.92 24.17 -16.88
N ASP A 11 -5.84 23.49 -16.51
CA ASP A 11 -4.56 23.47 -17.23
C ASP A 11 -4.19 22.04 -17.63
N PRO A 12 -4.24 21.69 -18.94
CA PRO A 12 -3.82 20.38 -19.43
C PRO A 12 -2.38 20.01 -19.07
N ALA A 13 -1.49 20.99 -18.87
CA ALA A 13 -0.11 20.77 -18.43
C ALA A 13 -0.01 20.35 -16.95
N ALA A 14 -1.01 20.67 -16.13
CA ALA A 14 -1.06 20.29 -14.73
C ALA A 14 -1.55 18.86 -14.48
N SER A 15 -1.98 18.14 -15.53
CA SER A 15 -2.42 16.75 -15.40
C SER A 15 -1.27 15.74 -15.21
N ASP A 16 -0.05 16.11 -15.58
CA ASP A 16 1.14 15.28 -15.48
C ASP A 16 1.81 15.46 -14.11
N VAL A 17 1.89 14.39 -13.34
CA VAL A 17 2.46 14.38 -12.00
C VAL A 17 3.76 13.59 -11.98
N SER A 18 4.86 14.26 -11.61
CA SER A 18 6.13 13.59 -11.35
C SER A 18 6.08 12.96 -9.95
N ILE A 19 6.10 11.64 -9.89
CA ILE A 19 6.06 10.85 -8.66
C ILE A 19 7.50 10.54 -8.25
N PRO A 20 7.97 11.00 -7.07
CA PRO A 20 9.32 10.71 -6.60
C PRO A 20 9.55 9.21 -6.38
N SER A 21 10.81 8.79 -6.37
CA SER A 21 11.16 7.43 -5.94
C SER A 21 10.82 7.28 -4.45
N GLN A 22 10.17 6.19 -4.10
CA GLN A 22 9.89 5.82 -2.70
C GLN A 22 10.38 4.38 -2.51
N SER A 23 10.93 4.07 -1.35
CA SER A 23 11.56 2.78 -0.96
C SER A 23 11.61 1.64 -2.02
N ASN A 24 10.48 1.14 -2.47
CA ASN A 24 10.39 0.01 -3.41
C ASN A 24 9.92 0.42 -4.82
N TRP A 25 9.67 1.73 -5.06
CA TRP A 25 9.12 2.22 -6.31
C TRP A 25 10.06 3.22 -6.97
N PRO A 26 10.44 3.02 -8.25
CA PRO A 26 11.24 3.99 -8.98
C PRO A 26 10.45 5.29 -9.21
N LYS A 27 11.19 6.37 -9.48
CA LYS A 27 10.59 7.61 -9.97
C LYS A 27 9.70 7.30 -11.18
N SER A 28 8.53 7.88 -11.23
CA SER A 28 7.59 7.72 -12.34
C SER A 28 6.85 9.03 -12.65
N ILE A 29 6.18 9.08 -13.79
CA ILE A 29 5.31 10.18 -14.17
C ILE A 29 3.94 9.59 -14.48
N HIS A 30 2.89 10.22 -13.97
CA HIS A 30 1.52 9.81 -14.21
C HIS A 30 0.74 10.96 -14.84
N ARG A 31 -0.01 10.66 -15.91
CA ARG A 31 -1.00 11.56 -16.52
C ARG A 31 -2.38 11.14 -16.08
N PHE A 32 -3.06 12.02 -15.36
CA PHE A 32 -4.46 11.79 -15.00
C PHE A 32 -5.37 11.97 -16.21
N THR A 33 -6.42 11.15 -16.24
CA THR A 33 -7.57 11.40 -17.12
C THR A 33 -8.60 12.23 -16.39
N PRO A 34 -9.45 13.02 -17.09
CA PRO A 34 -10.53 13.76 -16.46
C PRO A 34 -11.42 12.88 -15.58
N GLU A 35 -11.73 11.66 -16.05
CA GLU A 35 -12.53 10.70 -15.31
C GLU A 35 -11.88 10.28 -13.99
N SER A 36 -10.57 10.02 -14.00
CA SER A 36 -9.84 9.65 -12.77
C SER A 36 -9.81 10.79 -11.75
N LEU A 37 -9.70 12.06 -12.20
CA LEU A 37 -9.72 13.22 -11.31
C LEU A 37 -11.10 13.38 -10.65
N TRP A 38 -12.19 13.28 -11.43
CA TRP A 38 -13.55 13.32 -10.90
C TRP A 38 -13.83 12.19 -9.91
N ALA A 39 -13.32 10.99 -10.19
CA ALA A 39 -13.49 9.85 -9.31
C ALA A 39 -12.75 10.04 -7.97
N LEU A 40 -11.52 10.57 -8.00
CA LEU A 40 -10.74 10.88 -6.80
C LEU A 40 -11.44 11.94 -5.94
N ASP A 41 -11.91 13.05 -6.54
CA ASP A 41 -12.66 14.08 -5.83
C ASP A 41 -13.95 13.52 -5.22
N THR A 42 -14.67 12.70 -5.98
CA THR A 42 -15.91 12.06 -5.49
C THR A 42 -15.62 11.11 -4.32
N ALA A 43 -14.52 10.36 -4.38
CA ALA A 43 -14.10 9.47 -3.30
C ALA A 43 -13.80 10.23 -2.00
N ILE A 44 -13.07 11.34 -2.11
CA ILE A 44 -12.77 12.22 -0.97
C ILE A 44 -14.06 12.83 -0.38
N LEU A 45 -14.93 13.37 -1.24
CA LEU A 45 -16.17 14.03 -0.81
C LEU A 45 -17.17 13.08 -0.14
N THR A 46 -17.24 11.85 -0.63
CA THR A 46 -18.20 10.85 -0.14
C THR A 46 -17.65 9.96 0.96
N GLY A 47 -16.31 9.93 1.15
CA GLY A 47 -15.63 8.97 2.02
C GLY A 47 -15.74 7.52 1.57
N ARG A 48 -16.15 7.27 0.30
CA ARG A 48 -16.28 5.92 -0.25
C ARG A 48 -14.97 5.48 -0.88
N PRO A 49 -14.58 4.19 -0.74
CA PRO A 49 -13.42 3.65 -1.42
C PRO A 49 -13.57 3.75 -2.95
N LEU A 50 -12.47 4.01 -3.64
CA LEU A 50 -12.39 4.02 -5.09
C LEU A 50 -11.81 2.70 -5.58
N LEU A 51 -12.60 1.92 -6.31
CA LEU A 51 -12.15 0.69 -6.98
C LEU A 51 -11.79 1.00 -8.42
N ILE A 52 -10.54 0.74 -8.78
CA ILE A 52 -10.00 0.94 -10.13
C ILE A 52 -9.86 -0.43 -10.79
N ARG A 53 -10.63 -0.64 -11.85
CA ARG A 53 -10.61 -1.85 -12.68
C ARG A 53 -9.76 -1.66 -13.92
N GLY A 54 -9.20 -2.71 -14.44
CA GLY A 54 -8.52 -2.69 -15.74
C GLY A 54 -7.45 -3.76 -15.88
N GLU A 55 -6.94 -3.89 -17.08
CA GLU A 55 -5.90 -4.86 -17.39
C GLU A 55 -4.60 -4.62 -16.58
N PRO A 56 -3.80 -5.67 -16.33
CA PRO A 56 -2.47 -5.52 -15.74
C PRO A 56 -1.61 -4.53 -16.54
N GLY A 57 -0.77 -3.75 -15.84
CA GLY A 57 0.17 -2.83 -16.49
C GLY A 57 -0.43 -1.55 -17.08
N ILE A 58 -1.75 -1.29 -16.94
CA ILE A 58 -2.38 -0.06 -17.46
C ILE A 58 -2.10 1.18 -16.60
N GLY A 59 -1.54 1.01 -15.40
CA GLY A 59 -1.18 2.13 -14.52
C GLY A 59 -2.14 2.38 -13.35
N LYS A 60 -2.98 1.42 -12.95
CA LYS A 60 -3.95 1.55 -11.85
C LYS A 60 -3.31 1.99 -10.53
N SER A 61 -2.27 1.30 -10.08
CA SER A 61 -1.56 1.59 -8.82
C SER A 61 -0.84 2.94 -8.86
N GLN A 62 -0.47 3.43 -10.07
CA GLN A 62 0.14 4.75 -10.23
C GLN A 62 -0.84 5.88 -9.95
N ILE A 63 -2.16 5.69 -10.15
CA ILE A 63 -3.18 6.69 -9.81
C ILE A 63 -3.12 7.01 -8.31
N ALA A 64 -3.02 5.98 -7.46
CA ALA A 64 -2.92 6.18 -6.00
C ALA A 64 -1.62 6.90 -5.60
N ARG A 65 -0.50 6.53 -6.23
CA ARG A 65 0.80 7.18 -6.00
C ARG A 65 0.79 8.65 -6.41
N ALA A 66 0.24 8.94 -7.59
CA ALA A 66 0.09 10.30 -8.08
C ALA A 66 -0.87 11.12 -7.19
N ALA A 67 -1.98 10.53 -6.75
CA ALA A 67 -2.91 11.18 -5.83
C ALA A 67 -2.25 11.54 -4.51
N ALA A 68 -1.50 10.63 -3.89
CA ALA A 68 -0.75 10.91 -2.66
C ALA A 68 0.27 12.04 -2.84
N THR A 69 0.96 12.06 -4.01
CA THR A 69 1.93 13.13 -4.34
C THR A 69 1.25 14.49 -4.47
N VAL A 70 0.11 14.57 -5.19
CA VAL A 70 -0.63 15.83 -5.37
C VAL A 70 -1.23 16.33 -4.06
N LEU A 71 -1.76 15.42 -3.25
CA LEU A 71 -2.34 15.74 -1.94
C LEU A 71 -1.27 16.04 -0.89
N ASN A 72 -0.01 15.70 -1.17
CA ASN A 72 1.11 15.79 -0.25
C ASN A 72 0.82 15.07 1.09
N VAL A 73 0.36 13.83 1.00
CA VAL A 73 0.05 12.96 2.15
C VAL A 73 0.79 11.62 2.03
N PRO A 74 0.97 10.88 3.14
CA PRO A 74 1.57 9.56 3.10
C PRO A 74 0.79 8.60 2.21
N LEU A 75 1.52 7.77 1.46
CA LEU A 75 0.98 6.63 0.74
C LEU A 75 1.22 5.35 1.53
N LEU A 76 0.16 4.68 1.91
CA LEU A 76 0.19 3.38 2.58
C LEU A 76 -0.18 2.31 1.56
N THR A 77 0.66 1.29 1.40
CA THR A 77 0.44 0.27 0.37
C THR A 77 0.36 -1.13 0.96
N HIS A 78 -0.58 -1.91 0.46
CA HIS A 78 -0.67 -3.34 0.70
C HIS A 78 -0.97 -4.05 -0.60
N VAL A 79 -0.10 -4.97 -1.01
CA VAL A 79 -0.34 -5.83 -2.17
C VAL A 79 -0.98 -7.11 -1.66
N VAL A 80 -2.16 -7.40 -2.17
CA VAL A 80 -2.94 -8.56 -1.77
C VAL A 80 -2.46 -9.80 -2.51
N ASP A 81 -2.35 -10.90 -1.79
CA ASP A 81 -2.09 -12.23 -2.33
C ASP A 81 -3.14 -13.24 -1.85
N GLU A 82 -3.00 -14.50 -2.27
CA GLU A 82 -3.94 -15.58 -1.91
C GLU A 82 -3.95 -15.93 -0.41
N ARG A 83 -2.94 -15.49 0.35
CA ARG A 83 -2.79 -15.75 1.79
C ARG A 83 -3.22 -14.56 2.63
N THR A 84 -3.50 -13.43 2.00
CA THR A 84 -3.89 -12.21 2.70
C THR A 84 -5.23 -12.43 3.39
N GLU A 85 -5.24 -12.23 4.69
CA GLU A 85 -6.43 -12.24 5.52
C GLU A 85 -6.91 -10.80 5.79
N ARG A 86 -8.18 -10.66 6.21
CA ARG A 86 -8.75 -9.35 6.58
C ARG A 86 -7.89 -8.65 7.62
N ASP A 87 -7.45 -9.39 8.62
CA ASP A 87 -6.74 -8.85 9.78
C ASP A 87 -5.35 -8.32 9.40
N ASP A 88 -4.70 -8.84 8.35
CA ASP A 88 -3.41 -8.31 7.86
C ASP A 88 -3.49 -6.84 7.45
N LEU A 89 -4.65 -6.40 6.96
CA LEU A 89 -4.89 -5.00 6.60
C LEU A 89 -5.15 -4.13 7.83
N LEU A 90 -5.67 -4.70 8.91
CA LEU A 90 -6.03 -4.02 10.15
C LEU A 90 -4.89 -4.05 11.16
N TYR A 91 -4.41 -5.23 11.49
CA TYR A 91 -3.32 -5.49 12.42
C TYR A 91 -2.75 -6.91 12.20
N HIS A 92 -1.57 -7.14 12.68
CA HIS A 92 -0.95 -8.47 12.69
C HIS A 92 -0.57 -8.85 14.13
N TYR A 93 -1.05 -10.00 14.61
CA TYR A 93 -0.73 -10.54 15.92
C TYR A 93 0.46 -11.49 15.86
N ASP A 94 1.54 -11.20 16.61
CA ASP A 94 2.75 -12.01 16.66
C ASP A 94 2.71 -12.98 17.86
N ALA A 95 1.97 -14.09 17.67
CA ALA A 95 1.84 -15.15 18.69
C ALA A 95 3.20 -15.82 18.98
N VAL A 96 4.10 -15.87 17.99
CA VAL A 96 5.42 -16.49 18.16
C VAL A 96 6.30 -15.63 19.08
N ALA A 97 6.29 -14.31 18.88
CA ALA A 97 7.01 -13.39 19.74
C ALA A 97 6.47 -13.45 21.19
N ARG A 98 5.13 -13.54 21.37
CA ARG A 98 4.53 -13.70 22.69
C ARG A 98 4.98 -14.99 23.37
N LEU A 99 5.00 -16.10 22.65
CA LEU A 99 5.45 -17.38 23.20
C LEU A 99 6.94 -17.33 23.58
N ALA A 100 7.78 -16.76 22.74
CA ALA A 100 9.21 -16.58 23.04
C ALA A 100 9.43 -15.72 24.29
N GLN A 101 8.67 -14.62 24.43
CA GLN A 101 8.72 -13.76 25.61
C GLN A 101 8.27 -14.50 26.89
N ALA A 102 7.23 -15.34 26.79
CA ALA A 102 6.80 -16.17 27.91
C ALA A 102 7.87 -17.15 28.38
N GLN A 103 8.59 -17.78 27.44
CA GLN A 103 9.72 -18.67 27.77
C GLN A 103 10.87 -17.93 28.47
N VAL A 104 11.25 -16.77 27.94
CA VAL A 104 12.29 -15.93 28.57
C VAL A 104 11.88 -15.51 29.98
N SER A 105 10.62 -15.09 30.16
CA SER A 105 10.11 -14.66 31.47
C SER A 105 10.07 -15.80 32.48
N SER A 106 9.72 -17.03 32.05
CA SER A 106 9.72 -18.22 32.93
C SER A 106 11.12 -18.60 33.39
N LEU A 107 12.11 -18.53 32.52
CA LEU A 107 13.52 -18.78 32.87
C LEU A 107 14.06 -17.71 33.83
N ALA A 108 13.71 -16.45 33.62
CA ALA A 108 14.09 -15.36 34.53
C ALA A 108 13.46 -15.50 35.92
N ALA A 109 12.22 -15.98 36.00
CA ALA A 109 11.57 -16.26 37.27
C ALA A 109 12.22 -17.42 38.04
N GLN A 110 12.69 -18.44 37.35
CA GLN A 110 13.39 -19.58 37.95
C GLN A 110 14.83 -19.24 38.43
N SER A 111 15.45 -18.21 37.86
CA SER A 111 16.81 -17.78 38.21
C SER A 111 16.88 -16.80 39.38
N LYS A 112 15.75 -16.37 39.97
CA LYS A 112 15.76 -15.61 41.22
C LYS A 112 16.20 -16.52 42.35
N PRO A 113 17.31 -16.21 43.10
CA PRO A 113 17.73 -17.03 44.25
C PRO A 113 16.59 -17.09 45.27
N GLN A 114 16.16 -18.30 45.61
CA GLN A 114 15.36 -18.53 46.78
C GLN A 114 16.13 -18.00 47.95
N LYS A 115 15.63 -16.98 48.65
CA LYS A 115 16.16 -16.61 49.97
C LYS A 115 15.92 -17.82 50.87
N HIS A 116 16.98 -18.57 51.16
CA HIS A 116 16.97 -19.49 52.27
C HIS A 116 16.75 -18.66 53.52
N ASP A 117 15.58 -18.76 54.13
CA ASP A 117 15.39 -18.37 55.49
C ASP A 117 16.18 -19.35 56.36
N GLU A 118 17.38 -18.94 56.80
CA GLU A 118 18.02 -19.54 57.97
C GLU A 118 17.15 -19.21 59.15
N GLN A 119 16.45 -20.22 59.65
CA GLN A 119 15.73 -20.18 60.89
C GLN A 119 16.71 -19.89 62.02
N THR A 120 16.69 -18.67 62.53
CA THR A 120 17.08 -18.35 63.89
C THR A 120 15.82 -18.14 64.71
N GLU A 121 15.49 -19.17 65.48
CA GLU A 121 14.52 -19.08 66.58
C GLU A 121 15.02 -18.02 67.55
N ASP A 122 14.25 -16.91 67.74
CA ASP A 122 13.98 -16.32 69.06
C ASP A 122 13.07 -15.07 68.93
N GLN A 123 11.92 -15.17 69.64
CA GLN A 123 11.16 -14.13 70.30
C GLN A 123 10.66 -12.89 69.54
N ASN A 124 9.33 -12.87 69.22
CA ASN A 124 8.35 -11.80 69.44
C ASN A 124 7.13 -11.92 68.52
N GLU A 125 6.10 -12.59 68.99
CA GLU A 125 4.85 -12.86 68.18
C GLU A 125 3.97 -11.64 67.90
N ALA A 126 4.16 -10.51 68.55
CA ALA A 126 3.28 -9.33 68.40
C ALA A 126 3.72 -8.35 67.33
N GLU A 127 4.99 -8.29 66.94
CA GLU A 127 5.51 -7.41 65.86
C GLU A 127 5.48 -8.09 64.47
N GLN A 128 5.37 -9.41 64.45
CA GLN A 128 5.36 -10.18 63.17
C GLN A 128 4.05 -10.03 62.40
N GLN A 129 2.90 -9.85 63.06
CA GLN A 129 1.61 -9.72 62.34
C GLN A 129 1.50 -8.40 61.55
N THR A 130 2.00 -7.29 62.11
CA THR A 130 1.92 -5.98 61.44
C THR A 130 2.93 -5.84 60.29
N GLN A 131 4.08 -6.52 60.40
CA GLN A 131 5.08 -6.51 59.32
C GLN A 131 4.70 -7.45 58.17
N THR A 132 4.02 -8.56 58.47
CA THR A 132 3.55 -9.52 57.44
C THR A 132 2.40 -8.91 56.62
N GLU A 133 1.49 -8.15 57.22
CA GLU A 133 0.41 -7.47 56.50
C GLU A 133 0.93 -6.31 55.63
N GLN A 134 1.94 -5.57 56.08
CA GLN A 134 2.58 -4.51 55.28
C GLN A 134 3.46 -5.08 54.14
N GLN A 135 4.16 -6.19 54.34
CA GLN A 135 4.90 -6.86 53.28
C GLN A 135 3.99 -7.49 52.21
N THR A 136 2.88 -8.11 52.62
CA THR A 136 1.91 -8.70 51.70
C THR A 136 1.17 -7.63 50.89
N GLN A 137 0.92 -6.44 51.47
CA GLN A 137 0.33 -5.31 50.73
C GLN A 137 1.32 -4.61 49.79
N THR A 138 2.61 -4.61 50.10
CA THR A 138 3.66 -4.04 49.25
C THR A 138 4.00 -4.98 48.06
N GLU A 139 3.97 -6.30 48.29
CA GLU A 139 4.17 -7.30 47.24
C GLU A 139 2.99 -7.41 46.27
N GLN A 140 1.76 -7.06 46.68
CA GLN A 140 0.59 -7.04 45.81
C GLN A 140 0.51 -5.82 44.90
N ASN A 141 1.28 -4.77 45.14
CA ASN A 141 1.29 -3.55 44.30
C ASN A 141 2.43 -3.43 43.33
N GLU A 142 3.47 -4.26 43.37
CA GLU A 142 4.46 -4.38 42.29
C GLU A 142 3.90 -5.32 41.22
N VAL A 143 3.23 -4.76 40.21
CA VAL A 143 2.91 -5.50 38.98
C VAL A 143 4.24 -6.04 38.44
N GLU A 144 4.44 -7.36 38.60
CA GLU A 144 5.70 -7.98 38.21
C GLU A 144 6.00 -7.64 36.75
N PRO A 145 7.19 -7.11 36.41
CA PRO A 145 7.54 -6.62 35.06
C PRO A 145 7.27 -7.63 33.94
N TRP A 146 7.32 -8.93 34.25
CA TRP A 146 7.04 -9.98 33.29
C TRP A 146 5.55 -10.10 32.94
N ARG A 147 4.61 -9.75 33.84
CA ARG A 147 3.17 -9.75 33.55
C ARG A 147 2.81 -8.63 32.58
N GLU A 148 3.41 -7.45 32.77
CA GLU A 148 3.25 -6.34 31.82
C GLU A 148 3.82 -6.72 30.44
N ALA A 149 4.99 -7.35 30.40
CA ALA A 149 5.63 -7.79 29.16
C ALA A 149 4.78 -8.80 28.38
N LEU A 150 3.99 -9.66 29.06
CA LEU A 150 3.16 -10.70 28.44
C LEU A 150 1.75 -10.25 28.07
N GLN A 151 1.39 -8.99 28.33
CA GLN A 151 0.09 -8.47 27.92
C GLN A 151 -0.09 -8.63 26.42
N GLU A 152 -1.23 -9.18 26.02
CA GLU A 152 -1.52 -9.52 24.62
C GLU A 152 -1.40 -8.32 23.69
N GLN A 153 -1.84 -7.15 24.14
CA GLN A 153 -1.76 -5.90 23.41
C GLN A 153 -0.34 -5.50 22.95
N ASN A 154 0.72 -6.02 23.60
CA ASN A 154 2.11 -5.72 23.24
C ASN A 154 2.57 -6.43 21.95
N PHE A 155 1.81 -7.40 21.47
CA PHE A 155 2.15 -8.27 20.33
C PHE A 155 1.34 -7.97 19.07
N PHE A 156 0.61 -6.86 19.03
CA PHE A 156 -0.11 -6.38 17.87
C PHE A 156 0.70 -5.33 17.11
N ARG A 157 0.96 -5.60 15.84
CA ARG A 157 1.56 -4.64 14.91
C ARG A 157 0.45 -3.98 14.09
N PRO A 158 0.38 -2.64 14.02
CA PRO A 158 -0.60 -1.96 13.18
C PRO A 158 -0.48 -2.32 11.70
N GLY A 159 -1.61 -2.62 11.05
CA GLY A 159 -1.75 -2.76 9.61
C GLY A 159 -1.97 -1.42 8.90
N VAL A 160 -2.05 -1.45 7.58
CA VAL A 160 -2.16 -0.22 6.76
C VAL A 160 -3.41 0.59 7.06
N LEU A 161 -4.54 -0.06 7.37
CA LEU A 161 -5.78 0.64 7.72
C LEU A 161 -5.74 1.26 9.12
N TRP A 162 -5.06 0.65 10.06
CA TRP A 162 -4.88 1.28 11.38
C TRP A 162 -4.07 2.57 11.27
N TRP A 163 -2.93 2.55 10.57
CA TRP A 163 -2.14 3.74 10.28
C TRP A 163 -2.95 4.82 9.56
N ALA A 164 -3.83 4.43 8.65
CA ALA A 164 -4.64 5.37 7.88
C ALA A 164 -5.74 6.03 8.71
N LEU A 165 -6.37 5.27 9.62
CA LEU A 165 -7.51 5.73 10.41
C LEU A 165 -7.07 6.60 11.60
N ASP A 166 -6.06 6.14 12.35
CA ASP A 166 -5.52 6.85 13.50
C ASP A 166 -4.00 6.67 13.58
N TRP A 167 -3.28 7.61 13.01
CA TRP A 167 -1.82 7.57 12.96
C TRP A 167 -1.17 7.62 14.33
N LYS A 168 -1.71 8.45 15.24
CA LYS A 168 -1.15 8.61 16.59
C LYS A 168 -1.31 7.34 17.39
N ASP A 169 -2.49 6.76 17.38
CA ASP A 169 -2.77 5.50 18.08
C ASP A 169 -1.96 4.34 17.48
N ALA A 170 -1.81 4.29 16.16
CA ALA A 170 -0.95 3.31 15.48
C ALA A 170 0.53 3.47 15.87
N LEU A 171 1.01 4.71 16.02
CA LEU A 171 2.38 4.99 16.44
C LEU A 171 2.63 4.53 17.88
N ASP A 172 1.72 4.84 18.80
CA ASP A 172 1.79 4.39 20.19
C ASP A 172 1.79 2.86 20.26
N GLN A 173 0.96 2.20 19.46
CA GLN A 173 0.92 0.76 19.37
C GLN A 173 2.19 0.16 18.75
N ALA A 174 2.75 0.78 17.72
CA ALA A 174 4.00 0.35 17.09
C ALA A 174 5.19 0.46 18.06
N GLN A 175 5.20 1.48 18.91
CA GLN A 175 6.21 1.64 19.97
C GLN A 175 6.09 0.52 21.02
N ARG A 176 4.89 0.19 21.44
CA ARG A 176 4.64 -0.96 22.35
C ARG A 176 5.13 -2.26 21.73
N PHE A 177 4.74 -2.53 20.50
CA PHE A 177 5.18 -3.72 19.75
C PHE A 177 6.71 -3.78 19.64
N THR A 178 7.38 -2.68 19.31
CA THR A 178 8.83 -2.60 19.18
C THR A 178 9.56 -2.89 20.51
N LYS A 179 8.96 -2.54 21.65
CA LYS A 179 9.54 -2.80 22.98
C LYS A 179 9.71 -4.30 23.28
N TYR A 180 8.81 -5.14 22.76
CA TYR A 180 8.76 -6.58 23.11
C TYR A 180 8.99 -7.52 21.92
N CYS A 181 8.97 -6.97 20.71
CA CYS A 181 9.12 -7.74 19.47
C CYS A 181 10.26 -7.18 18.60
N ARG A 182 10.04 -7.20 17.29
CA ARG A 182 10.94 -6.63 16.28
C ARG A 182 10.61 -5.16 16.02
N PRO A 183 11.54 -4.35 15.50
CA PRO A 183 11.28 -2.97 15.16
C PRO A 183 10.07 -2.84 14.21
N CYS A 184 9.16 -1.93 14.54
CA CYS A 184 8.03 -1.55 13.71
C CYS A 184 8.14 -0.05 13.41
N THR A 185 8.60 0.27 12.21
CA THR A 185 8.73 1.65 11.76
C THR A 185 7.42 2.14 11.12
N PRO A 186 7.04 3.40 11.32
CA PRO A 186 5.91 4.01 10.62
C PRO A 186 6.09 3.89 9.10
N PRO A 187 5.02 3.67 8.32
CA PRO A 187 5.09 3.52 6.86
C PRO A 187 5.31 4.85 6.10
N GLY A 188 5.91 5.84 6.70
CA GLY A 188 6.22 7.16 6.16
C GLY A 188 6.43 8.18 7.26
N GLU A 189 6.81 9.41 6.89
CA GLU A 189 6.92 10.50 7.85
C GLU A 189 5.57 11.23 8.00
N PRO A 190 5.14 11.53 9.23
CA PRO A 190 3.86 12.18 9.48
C PRO A 190 3.86 13.69 9.18
N THR A 191 4.89 14.23 8.53
CA THR A 191 5.07 15.66 8.26
C THR A 191 3.87 16.34 7.60
N HIS A 192 2.97 15.56 7.01
CA HIS A 192 1.79 16.05 6.30
C HIS A 192 0.47 15.85 7.05
N LEU A 193 0.52 15.26 8.25
CA LEU A 193 -0.65 15.06 9.11
C LEU A 193 -0.80 16.18 10.16
N SER A 194 -0.01 17.25 10.08
CA SER A 194 -0.15 18.42 10.94
C SER A 194 -1.55 19.04 10.79
N GLU A 195 -2.06 19.64 11.85
CA GLU A 195 -3.35 20.36 11.86
C GLU A 195 -3.38 21.46 10.77
N ASP A 196 -2.23 22.00 10.39
CA ASP A 196 -2.05 22.98 9.34
C ASP A 196 -2.04 22.42 7.91
N SER A 197 -2.15 21.10 7.72
CA SER A 197 -2.17 20.49 6.40
C SER A 197 -3.40 20.96 5.59
N THR A 198 -3.16 21.49 4.40
CA THR A 198 -4.22 21.93 3.48
C THR A 198 -4.89 20.77 2.73
N SER A 199 -4.42 19.54 2.91
CA SER A 199 -5.00 18.36 2.27
C SER A 199 -6.46 18.16 2.67
N PRO A 200 -7.36 17.84 1.72
CA PRO A 200 -8.76 17.57 2.00
C PRO A 200 -9.02 16.22 2.67
N CYS A 201 -8.04 15.33 2.70
CA CYS A 201 -8.14 13.99 3.31
C CYS A 201 -6.88 13.64 4.11
N GLY A 202 -6.95 12.54 4.84
CA GLY A 202 -5.84 11.88 5.50
C GLY A 202 -4.94 11.12 4.51
N PRO A 203 -4.21 10.08 4.96
CA PRO A 203 -3.34 9.29 4.10
C PRO A 203 -4.08 8.67 2.91
N VAL A 204 -3.36 8.43 1.80
CA VAL A 204 -3.84 7.59 0.71
C VAL A 204 -3.47 6.15 1.02
N VAL A 205 -4.45 5.25 0.97
CA VAL A 205 -4.25 3.80 1.11
C VAL A 205 -4.44 3.14 -0.23
N LEU A 206 -3.45 2.40 -0.70
CA LEU A 206 -3.53 1.55 -1.87
C LEU A 206 -3.60 0.08 -1.42
N ILE A 207 -4.73 -0.57 -1.67
CA ILE A 207 -4.89 -2.02 -1.56
C ILE A 207 -4.89 -2.57 -2.99
N ASP A 208 -3.74 -3.11 -3.39
CA ASP A 208 -3.49 -3.53 -4.77
C ASP A 208 -3.90 -4.99 -4.99
N GLU A 209 -4.58 -5.27 -6.11
CA GLU A 209 -4.99 -6.62 -6.55
C GLU A 209 -5.96 -7.32 -5.57
N ILE A 210 -7.00 -6.61 -5.10
CA ILE A 210 -7.97 -7.12 -4.11
C ILE A 210 -8.67 -8.42 -4.54
N ASP A 211 -8.77 -8.68 -5.83
CA ASP A 211 -9.37 -9.87 -6.42
C ASP A 211 -8.53 -11.15 -6.25
N LYS A 212 -7.26 -11.04 -5.80
CA LYS A 212 -6.44 -12.21 -5.46
C LYS A 212 -6.79 -12.82 -4.11
N ALA A 213 -7.36 -12.03 -3.20
CA ALA A 213 -7.78 -12.52 -1.89
C ALA A 213 -8.96 -13.49 -1.97
N ASP A 214 -9.16 -14.26 -0.90
CA ASP A 214 -10.41 -14.99 -0.67
C ASP A 214 -11.60 -13.99 -0.64
N PRO A 215 -12.78 -14.33 -1.20
CA PRO A 215 -13.98 -13.48 -1.17
C PRO A 215 -14.41 -13.02 0.23
N ALA A 216 -13.99 -13.71 1.28
CA ALA A 216 -14.23 -13.32 2.66
C ALA A 216 -13.50 -12.01 3.03
N VAL A 217 -12.34 -11.74 2.43
CA VAL A 217 -11.53 -10.54 2.71
C VAL A 217 -12.24 -9.25 2.27
N PRO A 218 -12.65 -9.07 1.00
CA PRO A 218 -13.44 -7.90 0.61
C PRO A 218 -14.70 -7.72 1.44
N ASN A 219 -15.43 -8.81 1.73
CA ASN A 219 -16.62 -8.75 2.57
C ASN A 219 -16.29 -8.32 4.00
N GLY A 220 -15.23 -8.84 4.60
CA GLY A 220 -14.78 -8.47 5.94
C GLY A 220 -14.33 -7.01 6.07
N LEU A 221 -13.88 -6.39 4.97
CA LEU A 221 -13.50 -4.98 4.93
C LEU A 221 -14.69 -4.02 4.88
N LEU A 222 -15.90 -4.50 4.55
CA LEU A 222 -17.09 -3.65 4.37
C LEU A 222 -17.42 -2.82 5.61
N GLU A 223 -17.23 -3.38 6.79
CA GLU A 223 -17.43 -2.68 8.06
C GLU A 223 -16.41 -1.55 8.23
N SER A 224 -15.12 -1.89 8.08
CA SER A 224 -14.02 -0.94 8.26
C SER A 224 -14.05 0.22 7.26
N LEU A 225 -14.43 -0.08 6.01
CA LEU A 225 -14.51 0.91 4.93
C LEU A 225 -15.78 1.78 5.01
N GLY A 226 -16.83 1.31 5.69
CA GLY A 226 -18.12 2.02 5.78
C GLY A 226 -18.35 2.78 7.07
N SER A 227 -17.58 2.49 8.15
CA SER A 227 -17.77 3.07 9.49
C SER A 227 -16.64 3.98 9.96
N ASP A 228 -15.69 4.31 9.08
CA ASP A 228 -14.48 5.08 9.41
C ASP A 228 -13.68 4.48 10.57
N GLY A 229 -13.74 3.15 10.73
CA GLY A 229 -13.07 2.45 11.81
C GLY A 229 -13.30 0.95 11.79
N PHE A 230 -12.63 0.26 12.68
CA PHE A 230 -12.83 -1.17 12.92
C PHE A 230 -12.79 -1.48 14.40
N ARG A 231 -13.49 -2.53 14.80
CA ARG A 231 -13.40 -3.10 16.14
C ARG A 231 -12.54 -4.36 16.09
N SER A 232 -11.53 -4.40 16.95
CA SER A 232 -10.77 -5.62 17.21
C SER A 232 -11.32 -6.29 18.48
N SER A 233 -11.86 -7.50 18.34
CA SER A 233 -12.30 -8.31 19.48
C SER A 233 -11.12 -8.77 20.34
N GLN A 234 -9.95 -8.99 19.73
CA GLN A 234 -8.74 -9.41 20.43
C GLN A 234 -8.14 -8.27 21.27
N LEU A 235 -8.16 -7.04 20.75
CA LEU A 235 -7.69 -5.86 21.49
C LEU A 235 -8.76 -5.25 22.40
N ASP A 236 -10.00 -5.74 22.32
CA ASP A 236 -11.21 -5.19 22.98
C ASP A 236 -11.32 -3.67 22.83
N ARG A 237 -10.98 -3.16 21.67
CA ARG A 237 -11.08 -1.73 21.38
C ARG A 237 -11.49 -1.44 19.95
N THR A 238 -11.94 -0.22 19.73
CA THR A 238 -12.27 0.31 18.41
C THR A 238 -11.23 1.33 17.97
N VAL A 239 -10.67 1.12 16.79
CA VAL A 239 -9.82 2.10 16.09
C VAL A 239 -10.70 2.84 15.09
N ARG A 240 -10.70 4.16 15.14
CA ARG A 240 -11.49 5.00 14.23
C ARG A 240 -10.80 6.33 13.98
N VAL A 241 -11.21 7.01 12.92
CA VAL A 241 -10.78 8.39 12.67
C VAL A 241 -11.18 9.25 13.89
N PRO A 242 -10.23 9.98 14.51
CA PRO A 242 -10.51 10.87 15.62
C PRO A 242 -11.55 11.95 15.25
N GLU A 243 -12.25 12.49 16.24
CA GLU A 243 -13.19 13.59 16.03
C GLU A 243 -12.47 14.80 15.43
N GLY A 244 -12.98 15.34 14.32
CA GLY A 244 -12.31 16.41 13.56
C GLY A 244 -11.15 15.93 12.68
N GLY A 245 -10.77 14.64 12.76
CA GLY A 245 -9.73 14.06 11.92
C GLY A 245 -10.14 13.94 10.45
N LYS A 246 -9.14 13.78 9.57
CA LYS A 246 -9.34 13.63 8.12
C LYS A 246 -9.45 12.15 7.75
N ARG A 247 -10.49 11.81 6.99
CA ARG A 247 -10.67 10.45 6.48
C ARG A 247 -9.57 10.09 5.49
N PRO A 248 -9.08 8.83 5.48
CA PRO A 248 -8.17 8.36 4.46
C PRO A 248 -8.86 8.29 3.08
N LEU A 249 -8.09 8.51 2.01
CA LEU A 249 -8.52 8.16 0.65
C LEU A 249 -8.12 6.72 0.38
N ILE A 250 -9.11 5.82 0.28
CA ILE A 250 -8.86 4.39 0.06
C ILE A 250 -9.05 4.07 -1.42
N ILE A 251 -8.00 3.56 -2.05
CA ILE A 251 -7.97 3.15 -3.45
C ILE A 251 -7.69 1.65 -3.50
N LEU A 252 -8.55 0.94 -4.20
CA LEU A 252 -8.46 -0.49 -4.42
C LEU A 252 -8.22 -0.73 -5.91
N THR A 253 -7.42 -1.71 -6.27
CA THR A 253 -7.27 -2.11 -7.66
C THR A 253 -7.69 -3.57 -7.87
N THR A 254 -8.12 -3.88 -9.09
CA THR A 254 -8.42 -5.24 -9.52
C THR A 254 -8.02 -5.45 -10.98
N ASN A 255 -7.53 -6.63 -11.27
CA ASN A 255 -7.29 -7.10 -12.65
C ASN A 255 -8.49 -7.86 -13.21
N GLU A 256 -9.58 -7.99 -12.43
CA GLU A 256 -10.79 -8.75 -12.77
C GLU A 256 -10.52 -10.25 -13.01
N GLU A 257 -9.47 -10.81 -12.36
CA GLU A 257 -9.17 -12.25 -12.42
C GLU A 257 -10.22 -13.07 -11.68
N ARG A 258 -10.82 -12.50 -10.63
CA ARG A 258 -11.95 -13.07 -9.87
C ARG A 258 -13.05 -12.03 -9.68
N GLU A 259 -14.31 -12.49 -9.64
CA GLU A 259 -15.46 -11.62 -9.38
C GLU A 259 -15.48 -11.15 -7.91
N LEU A 260 -15.63 -9.84 -7.72
CA LEU A 260 -15.78 -9.26 -6.40
C LEU A 260 -17.25 -9.32 -5.93
N PRO A 261 -17.50 -9.52 -4.63
CA PRO A 261 -18.86 -9.60 -4.09
C PRO A 261 -19.69 -8.36 -4.40
N ALA A 262 -20.97 -8.54 -4.81
CA ALA A 262 -21.85 -7.44 -5.16
C ALA A 262 -22.07 -6.46 -3.99
N ALA A 263 -22.07 -6.95 -2.75
CA ALA A 263 -22.19 -6.11 -1.55
C ALA A 263 -20.98 -5.18 -1.38
N PHE A 264 -19.77 -5.65 -1.72
CA PHE A 264 -18.55 -4.87 -1.74
C PHE A 264 -18.61 -3.78 -2.83
N LEU A 265 -18.94 -4.16 -4.06
CA LEU A 265 -19.05 -3.23 -5.18
C LEU A 265 -20.03 -2.07 -4.93
N ARG A 266 -21.15 -2.33 -4.25
CA ARG A 266 -22.13 -1.28 -3.88
C ARG A 266 -21.57 -0.23 -2.94
N ARG A 267 -20.52 -0.54 -2.18
CA ARG A 267 -19.88 0.41 -1.25
C ARG A 267 -18.73 1.18 -1.88
N CYS A 268 -18.23 0.72 -3.02
CA CYS A 268 -17.15 1.38 -3.74
C CYS A 268 -17.70 2.34 -4.81
N LEU A 269 -16.95 3.38 -5.12
CA LEU A 269 -17.00 4.05 -6.42
C LEU A 269 -16.17 3.21 -7.37
N VAL A 270 -16.62 3.04 -8.61
CA VAL A 270 -15.91 2.16 -9.55
C VAL A 270 -15.58 2.94 -10.82
N ILE A 271 -14.30 2.92 -11.20
CA ILE A 271 -13.85 3.38 -12.52
C ILE A 271 -13.15 2.25 -13.25
N SER A 272 -13.24 2.26 -14.57
CA SER A 272 -12.57 1.31 -15.45
C SER A 272 -11.50 2.02 -16.27
N VAL A 273 -10.24 1.66 -16.05
CA VAL A 273 -9.11 2.12 -16.85
C VAL A 273 -8.87 1.08 -17.93
N GLN A 274 -9.34 1.38 -19.14
CA GLN A 274 -9.27 0.44 -20.25
C GLN A 274 -8.16 0.81 -21.23
N PHE A 275 -7.60 -0.22 -21.86
CA PHE A 275 -6.74 -0.02 -23.00
C PHE A 275 -7.63 0.41 -24.19
N PRO A 276 -7.29 1.50 -24.92
CA PRO A 276 -8.17 2.01 -25.96
C PRO A 276 -8.47 1.00 -27.05
N ASP A 277 -9.72 0.97 -27.50
CA ASP A 277 -10.13 0.14 -28.61
C ASP A 277 -9.73 0.77 -29.96
N GLY A 278 -9.29 -0.09 -30.89
CA GLY A 278 -8.84 0.33 -32.21
C GLY A 278 -7.38 0.74 -32.26
N ILE A 279 -6.73 0.40 -33.37
CA ILE A 279 -5.27 0.53 -33.56
C ILE A 279 -4.82 1.99 -33.41
N GLU A 280 -5.51 2.93 -34.04
CA GLU A 280 -5.11 4.35 -34.03
C GLU A 280 -5.27 4.99 -32.64
N ALA A 281 -6.36 4.69 -31.92
CA ALA A 281 -6.56 5.17 -30.57
C ALA A 281 -5.50 4.58 -29.61
N ALA A 282 -5.21 3.28 -29.74
CA ALA A 282 -4.19 2.59 -28.96
C ALA A 282 -2.79 3.13 -29.24
N LYS A 283 -2.40 3.38 -30.52
CA LYS A 283 -1.15 4.04 -30.86
C LYS A 283 -1.03 5.41 -30.22
N LYS A 284 -2.06 6.25 -30.37
CA LYS A 284 -2.11 7.59 -29.78
C LYS A 284 -1.92 7.54 -28.27
N PHE A 285 -2.59 6.64 -27.60
CA PHE A 285 -2.47 6.42 -26.16
C PHE A 285 -1.03 6.02 -25.77
N LEU A 286 -0.45 5.02 -26.45
CA LEU A 286 0.91 4.55 -26.14
C LEU A 286 1.95 5.65 -26.37
N ILE A 287 1.84 6.39 -27.46
CA ILE A 287 2.82 7.42 -27.82
C ILE A 287 2.61 8.68 -26.97
N ASN A 288 1.42 9.28 -27.01
CA ASN A 288 1.20 10.59 -26.42
C ASN A 288 1.00 10.54 -24.91
N ASP A 289 0.26 9.54 -24.41
CA ASP A 289 -0.10 9.46 -22.99
C ASP A 289 0.87 8.60 -22.19
N ARG A 290 1.81 7.90 -22.85
CA ARG A 290 2.84 7.09 -22.19
C ARG A 290 4.24 7.54 -22.55
N ALA A 291 4.72 7.40 -23.82
CA ALA A 291 6.09 7.74 -24.19
C ALA A 291 6.40 9.23 -24.02
N ARG A 292 5.55 10.12 -24.55
CA ARG A 292 5.79 11.58 -24.56
C ARG A 292 5.69 12.24 -23.18
N VAL A 293 5.13 11.59 -22.21
CA VAL A 293 5.17 12.00 -20.81
C VAL A 293 6.57 11.85 -20.21
N TRP A 294 7.38 10.90 -20.73
CA TRP A 294 8.72 10.60 -20.22
C TRP A 294 9.85 11.17 -21.09
N TYR A 295 9.67 11.17 -22.41
CA TYR A 295 10.73 11.42 -23.36
C TYR A 295 10.30 12.37 -24.46
N ASP A 296 11.17 13.31 -24.77
CA ASP A 296 11.01 14.20 -25.93
C ASP A 296 11.45 13.54 -27.24
N GLN A 297 11.21 14.25 -28.36
CA GLN A 297 11.57 13.77 -29.70
C GLN A 297 13.08 13.68 -29.92
N GLN A 298 13.90 14.38 -29.14
CA GLN A 298 15.35 14.29 -29.22
C GLN A 298 15.91 13.01 -28.61
N GLN A 299 15.20 12.48 -27.60
CA GLN A 299 15.58 11.24 -26.92
C GLN A 299 15.08 10.00 -27.68
N ILE A 300 13.89 10.07 -28.27
CA ILE A 300 13.31 9.01 -29.10
C ILE A 300 12.36 9.61 -30.15
N SER A 301 12.58 9.29 -31.44
CA SER A 301 11.77 9.83 -32.52
C SER A 301 10.35 9.26 -32.54
N ASP A 302 9.40 9.99 -33.17
CA ASP A 302 8.01 9.50 -33.34
C ASP A 302 8.03 8.20 -34.17
N ARG A 303 8.91 8.10 -35.16
CA ARG A 303 9.07 6.89 -36.00
C ARG A 303 9.40 5.65 -35.17
N ILE A 304 10.30 5.75 -34.18
CA ILE A 304 10.67 4.62 -33.32
C ILE A 304 9.51 4.31 -32.38
N CYS A 305 8.87 5.34 -31.78
CA CYS A 305 7.69 5.13 -30.93
C CYS A 305 6.56 4.42 -31.68
N GLU A 306 6.29 4.80 -32.93
CA GLU A 306 5.30 4.15 -33.81
C GLU A 306 5.64 2.68 -34.06
N LYS A 307 6.91 2.37 -34.42
CA LYS A 307 7.36 0.99 -34.62
C LYS A 307 7.20 0.13 -33.38
N VAL A 308 7.55 0.66 -32.20
CA VAL A 308 7.37 -0.05 -30.93
C VAL A 308 5.88 -0.28 -30.65
N ALA A 309 5.04 0.75 -30.83
CA ALA A 309 3.59 0.65 -30.64
C ALA A 309 2.98 -0.40 -31.59
N GLU A 310 3.36 -0.39 -32.87
CA GLU A 310 2.88 -1.38 -33.84
C GLU A 310 3.22 -2.81 -33.43
N ARG A 311 4.44 -3.07 -32.98
CA ARG A 311 4.84 -4.41 -32.51
C ARG A 311 4.08 -4.85 -31.29
N VAL A 312 3.90 -3.96 -30.30
CA VAL A 312 3.11 -4.25 -29.10
C VAL A 312 1.66 -4.59 -29.48
N LEU A 313 1.06 -3.82 -30.37
CA LEU A 313 -0.32 -4.03 -30.82
C LEU A 313 -0.47 -5.31 -31.66
N GLN A 314 0.47 -5.62 -32.54
CA GLN A 314 0.48 -6.87 -33.30
C GLN A 314 0.55 -8.10 -32.37
N GLU A 315 1.45 -8.06 -31.39
CA GLU A 315 1.58 -9.15 -30.42
C GLU A 315 0.31 -9.28 -29.55
N ARG A 316 -0.25 -8.14 -29.11
CA ARG A 316 -1.52 -8.10 -28.38
C ARG A 316 -2.66 -8.74 -29.19
N GLU A 317 -2.80 -8.39 -30.46
CA GLU A 317 -3.80 -9.00 -31.34
C GLU A 317 -3.56 -10.51 -31.52
N SER A 318 -2.31 -10.93 -31.67
CA SER A 318 -1.93 -12.34 -31.76
C SER A 318 -2.42 -13.13 -30.55
N VAL A 319 -2.14 -12.65 -29.33
CA VAL A 319 -2.58 -13.26 -28.07
C VAL A 319 -4.12 -13.32 -28.01
N ILE A 320 -4.81 -12.25 -28.40
CA ILE A 320 -6.29 -12.20 -28.40
C ILE A 320 -6.87 -13.24 -29.39
N ARG A 321 -6.30 -13.36 -30.61
CA ARG A 321 -6.75 -14.31 -31.62
C ARG A 321 -6.53 -15.78 -31.20
N GLN A 322 -5.43 -16.07 -30.54
CA GLN A 322 -5.09 -17.43 -30.07
C GLN A 322 -5.97 -17.89 -28.91
N ARG A 323 -6.77 -16.98 -28.28
CA ARG A 323 -7.64 -17.26 -27.13
C ARG A 323 -6.91 -17.97 -25.96
N THR A 324 -5.61 -17.76 -25.84
CA THR A 324 -4.78 -18.38 -24.81
C THR A 324 -4.99 -17.60 -23.50
N ALA A 325 -5.89 -18.08 -22.65
CA ALA A 325 -6.23 -17.44 -21.39
C ALA A 325 -5.02 -17.29 -20.41
N SER A 326 -3.96 -18.06 -20.63
CA SER A 326 -2.77 -18.10 -19.76
C SER A 326 -1.69 -17.08 -20.14
N VAL A 327 -1.78 -16.41 -21.29
CA VAL A 327 -0.76 -15.44 -21.74
C VAL A 327 -1.26 -14.02 -21.52
N ALA A 328 -0.52 -13.26 -20.71
CA ALA A 328 -0.82 -11.84 -20.49
C ALA A 328 -0.71 -11.05 -21.81
N LYS A 329 -1.73 -10.24 -22.10
CA LYS A 329 -1.74 -9.39 -23.29
C LYS A 329 -0.72 -8.26 -23.11
N PRO A 330 0.23 -8.07 -24.02
CA PRO A 330 1.13 -6.93 -23.98
C PRO A 330 0.36 -5.62 -23.99
N GLY A 331 0.82 -4.65 -23.22
CA GLY A 331 0.10 -3.38 -23.02
C GLY A 331 1.05 -2.19 -22.80
N ALA A 332 0.59 -1.25 -22.00
CA ALA A 332 1.30 -0.01 -21.74
C ALA A 332 2.62 -0.21 -20.97
N SER A 333 2.70 -1.21 -20.08
CA SER A 333 3.92 -1.53 -19.34
C SER A 333 5.02 -2.03 -20.27
N GLU A 334 4.73 -3.04 -21.10
CA GLU A 334 5.70 -3.60 -22.03
C GLU A 334 6.15 -2.56 -23.07
N PHE A 335 5.24 -1.72 -23.53
CA PHE A 335 5.57 -0.60 -24.39
C PHE A 335 6.57 0.36 -23.73
N LEU A 336 6.31 0.79 -22.50
CA LEU A 336 7.20 1.69 -21.77
C LEU A 336 8.55 1.05 -21.46
N ASP A 337 8.59 -0.23 -21.11
CA ASP A 337 9.83 -0.96 -20.85
C ASP A 337 10.72 -0.98 -22.09
N LEU A 338 10.12 -1.22 -23.27
CA LEU A 338 10.85 -1.13 -24.55
C LEU A 338 11.36 0.29 -24.81
N ILE A 339 10.52 1.32 -24.66
CA ILE A 339 10.92 2.72 -24.83
C ILE A 339 12.06 3.08 -23.88
N HIS A 340 11.95 2.72 -22.58
CA HIS A 340 13.01 2.97 -21.60
C HIS A 340 14.33 2.29 -21.97
N ALA A 341 14.26 1.03 -22.42
CA ALA A 341 15.44 0.29 -22.86
C ALA A 341 16.11 0.95 -24.06
N LEU A 342 15.35 1.32 -25.08
CA LEU A 342 15.87 1.96 -26.31
C LEU A 342 16.52 3.32 -26.02
N VAL A 343 15.89 4.14 -25.17
CA VAL A 343 16.46 5.45 -24.78
C VAL A 343 17.77 5.26 -24.02
N LYS A 344 17.81 4.35 -23.04
CA LYS A 344 19.03 4.07 -22.27
C LYS A 344 20.14 3.49 -23.13
N TRP A 345 19.81 2.59 -24.06
CA TRP A 345 20.79 1.96 -24.96
C TRP A 345 21.49 2.97 -25.87
N ALA A 346 20.74 3.97 -26.32
CA ALA A 346 21.25 5.01 -27.22
C ALA A 346 21.70 6.30 -26.49
N ALA A 347 21.70 6.35 -25.15
CA ALA A 347 21.96 7.55 -24.37
C ALA A 347 23.30 8.24 -24.70
N ASN A 348 24.34 7.45 -24.94
CA ASN A 348 25.70 7.95 -25.22
C ASN A 348 25.99 8.14 -26.72
N LYS A 349 24.98 8.07 -27.59
CA LYS A 349 25.13 8.24 -29.03
C LYS A 349 24.81 9.67 -29.47
N SER A 350 25.45 10.12 -30.58
CA SER A 350 25.09 11.39 -31.18
C SER A 350 23.64 11.39 -31.66
N PRO A 351 22.97 12.54 -31.73
CA PRO A 351 21.56 12.61 -32.17
C PRO A 351 21.32 11.90 -33.50
N ASP A 352 22.23 12.05 -34.48
CA ASP A 352 22.12 11.47 -35.81
C ASP A 352 22.28 9.92 -35.81
N ALA A 353 23.08 9.36 -34.87
CA ALA A 353 23.28 7.92 -34.74
C ALA A 353 22.24 7.25 -33.82
N ARG A 354 21.52 8.03 -33.01
CA ARG A 354 20.63 7.54 -31.95
C ARG A 354 19.50 6.70 -32.52
N GLU A 355 18.81 7.20 -33.55
CA GLU A 355 17.67 6.51 -34.13
C GLU A 355 18.08 5.16 -34.76
N ALA A 356 19.21 5.13 -35.50
CA ALA A 356 19.71 3.89 -36.09
C ALA A 356 20.04 2.83 -35.03
N VAL A 357 20.67 3.24 -33.93
CA VAL A 357 20.99 2.33 -32.82
C VAL A 357 19.72 1.85 -32.11
N GLN A 358 18.72 2.72 -31.93
CA GLN A 358 17.43 2.34 -31.36
C GLN A 358 16.69 1.35 -32.27
N GLU A 359 16.73 1.53 -33.57
CA GLU A 359 16.13 0.63 -34.55
C GLU A 359 16.79 -0.76 -34.51
N GLU A 360 18.12 -0.82 -34.53
CA GLU A 360 18.87 -2.07 -34.41
C GLU A 360 18.58 -2.79 -33.10
N ALA A 361 18.61 -2.05 -31.98
CA ALA A 361 18.28 -2.61 -30.67
C ALA A 361 16.85 -3.15 -30.60
N LEU A 362 15.87 -2.46 -31.20
CA LEU A 362 14.47 -2.91 -31.22
C LEU A 362 14.34 -4.29 -31.90
N GLU A 363 15.07 -4.54 -33.00
CA GLU A 363 15.03 -5.84 -33.72
C GLU A 363 15.52 -7.01 -32.85
N ILE A 364 16.30 -6.73 -31.83
CA ILE A 364 16.84 -7.73 -30.91
C ILE A 364 15.92 -7.90 -29.69
N ILE A 365 15.61 -6.79 -29.01
CA ILE A 365 15.00 -6.84 -27.67
C ILE A 365 13.51 -7.22 -27.68
N TRP A 366 12.78 -6.89 -28.77
CA TRP A 366 11.34 -7.16 -28.81
C TRP A 366 11.01 -8.65 -28.68
N LYS A 367 11.89 -9.54 -29.16
CA LYS A 367 11.69 -11.00 -29.14
C LYS A 367 11.53 -11.56 -27.73
N PHE A 368 12.36 -11.08 -26.80
CA PHE A 368 12.28 -11.55 -25.42
C PHE A 368 11.45 -10.63 -24.50
N ALA A 369 11.17 -9.40 -24.92
CA ALA A 369 10.33 -8.49 -24.17
C ALA A 369 8.83 -8.75 -24.37
N LEU A 370 8.41 -9.11 -25.59
CA LEU A 370 7.00 -9.29 -25.93
C LEU A 370 6.62 -10.77 -26.11
N GLN A 371 7.49 -11.60 -26.70
CA GLN A 371 7.19 -13.02 -26.91
C GLN A 371 7.39 -13.80 -25.62
N LYS A 372 6.34 -13.88 -24.79
CA LYS A 372 6.31 -14.68 -23.56
C LYS A 372 5.79 -16.11 -23.78
N SER A 373 5.48 -16.47 -25.02
CA SER A 373 5.08 -17.83 -25.44
C SER A 373 6.23 -18.51 -26.13
N ALA A 374 6.84 -19.47 -25.48
CA ALA A 374 7.62 -20.53 -26.11
C ALA A 374 6.88 -21.85 -25.94
#